data_c95fbf1654dd66ae64afbf39365a354f
#
_entry.id   c95fbf1654dd66ae64afbf39365a354f
#
_cell.length_a   1.000
_cell.length_b   1.000
_cell.length_c   1.000
_cell.angle_alpha   90.00
_cell.angle_beta   90.00
_cell.angle_gamma   90.00
#
_symmetry.space_group_name_H-M   'P 1'
#
loop_
_entity.id
_entity.type
_entity.pdbx_description
1 polymer ?
#
loop_
_entity_poly.entity_id
_entity_poly.type
_entity_poly.pdbx_seq_one_letter_code
_entity_poly.pdbx_strand_id
1 'polypeptide(L)'
;MTATQITGVVLAAGRSNRLGTPKQLLPYRDTTVLGATLDVARQAGFDQLILTLGGAASAVRAAMALDGTDVVVVEDVERGCAASLRVALARVHPRATGIVLMLGAQPQVAPATLRRIIDVGPATEIMVCRYADGVGHPFWFSRTVFGELARLHGDKGV
;
A
#
# COMPACT_ATOMS: atom_id res chain seq x y z
N MET A 1 -14.23 14.49 -20.71
CA MET A 1 -13.60 13.21 -20.29
C MET A 1 -13.14 13.31 -18.84
N THR A 2 -13.67 12.48 -17.99
CA THR A 2 -13.17 12.37 -16.62
C THR A 2 -11.83 11.63 -16.67
N ALA A 3 -10.79 12.25 -16.12
CA ALA A 3 -9.50 11.58 -16.00
C ALA A 3 -9.63 10.33 -15.14
N THR A 4 -8.99 9.24 -15.53
CA THR A 4 -8.93 8.00 -14.75
C THR A 4 -8.22 8.27 -13.44
N GLN A 5 -8.89 7.98 -12.33
CA GLN A 5 -8.28 8.09 -10.99
C GLN A 5 -7.80 6.74 -10.50
N ILE A 6 -6.60 6.70 -9.98
CA ILE A 6 -6.00 5.50 -9.44
C ILE A 6 -5.46 5.81 -8.05
N THR A 7 -5.81 4.95 -7.10
CA THR A 7 -5.39 5.08 -5.72
C THR A 7 -4.24 4.13 -5.43
N GLY A 8 -3.17 4.66 -4.83
CA GLY A 8 -2.12 3.83 -4.25
C GLY A 8 -2.49 3.46 -2.82
N VAL A 9 -2.28 2.21 -2.44
CA VAL A 9 -2.51 1.72 -1.07
C VAL A 9 -1.22 1.09 -0.56
N VAL A 10 -0.71 1.62 0.54
CA VAL A 10 0.47 1.08 1.22
C VAL A 10 0.03 0.45 2.53
N LEU A 11 0.18 -0.86 2.65
CA LEU A 11 -0.15 -1.59 3.87
C LEU A 11 1.07 -1.60 4.80
N ALA A 12 0.95 -0.93 5.94
CA ALA A 12 2.02 -0.81 6.93
C ALA A 12 1.51 -0.94 8.36
N ALA A 13 0.39 -1.64 8.56
CA ALA A 13 -0.22 -1.84 9.88
C ALA A 13 0.32 -3.06 10.63
N GLY A 14 1.21 -3.86 10.02
CA GLY A 14 1.70 -5.09 10.61
C GLY A 14 2.43 -4.88 11.93
N ARG A 15 2.32 -5.88 12.79
CA ARG A 15 3.06 -5.97 14.04
C ARG A 15 4.45 -6.55 13.77
N SER A 16 5.41 -5.74 13.53
CA SER A 16 6.78 -6.21 13.48
C SER A 16 7.62 -5.31 14.37
N ASN A 17 7.86 -5.77 15.56
CA ASN A 17 8.59 -5.02 16.58
C ASN A 17 9.86 -5.80 16.95
N ARG A 18 10.81 -5.84 16.01
CA ARG A 18 12.10 -6.47 16.24
C ARG A 18 13.02 -5.47 16.94
N LEU A 19 13.71 -5.93 17.97
CA LEU A 19 14.69 -5.11 18.72
C LEU A 19 14.09 -3.84 19.33
N GLY A 20 12.80 -3.85 19.65
CA GLY A 20 12.13 -2.71 20.26
C GLY A 20 11.77 -1.57 19.32
N THR A 21 12.10 -1.68 18.02
CA THR A 21 11.79 -0.67 17.01
C THR A 21 10.80 -1.22 16.00
N PRO A 22 9.73 -0.50 15.68
CA PRO A 22 8.82 -0.92 14.61
C PRO A 22 9.58 -1.09 13.30
N LYS A 23 9.24 -2.14 12.54
CA LYS A 23 9.88 -2.43 11.25
C LYS A 23 9.80 -1.25 10.30
N GLN A 24 8.70 -0.50 10.32
CA GLN A 24 8.48 0.68 9.48
C GLN A 24 9.56 1.75 9.70
N LEU A 25 10.11 1.83 10.90
CA LEU A 25 11.08 2.85 11.31
C LEU A 25 12.53 2.38 11.27
N LEU A 26 12.79 1.14 10.83
CA LEU A 26 14.17 0.69 10.68
C LEU A 26 14.89 1.55 9.67
N PRO A 27 16.18 1.85 9.90
CA PRO A 27 16.96 2.66 8.97
C PRO A 27 17.05 2.01 7.60
N TYR A 28 16.92 2.82 6.56
CA TYR A 28 17.13 2.41 5.18
C TYR A 28 17.74 3.56 4.41
N ARG A 29 19.01 3.42 4.01
CA ARG A 29 19.78 4.50 3.38
C ARG A 29 19.76 5.76 4.26
N ASP A 30 19.28 6.89 3.75
CA ASP A 30 19.19 8.16 4.45
C ASP A 30 17.82 8.42 5.10
N THR A 31 16.95 7.42 5.14
CA THR A 31 15.59 7.52 5.68
C THR A 31 15.22 6.24 6.45
N THR A 32 13.94 5.87 6.47
CA THR A 32 13.44 4.64 7.06
C THR A 32 12.86 3.73 5.99
N VAL A 33 12.61 2.47 6.34
CA VAL A 33 11.97 1.50 5.42
C VAL A 33 10.65 2.06 4.89
N LEU A 34 9.77 2.55 5.76
CA LEU A 34 8.49 3.11 5.32
C LEU A 34 8.70 4.43 4.57
N GLY A 35 9.61 5.28 5.03
CA GLY A 35 9.91 6.54 4.37
C GLY A 35 10.33 6.35 2.92
N ALA A 36 11.22 5.39 2.67
CA ALA A 36 11.67 5.06 1.32
C ALA A 36 10.52 4.50 0.47
N THR A 37 9.67 3.66 1.04
CA THR A 37 8.50 3.12 0.32
C THR A 37 7.53 4.23 -0.06
N LEU A 38 7.25 5.17 0.84
CA LEU A 38 6.37 6.30 0.55
C LEU A 38 6.96 7.25 -0.50
N ASP A 39 8.27 7.45 -0.49
CA ASP A 39 8.93 8.28 -1.51
C ASP A 39 8.76 7.68 -2.91
N VAL A 40 8.91 6.37 -3.04
CA VAL A 40 8.65 5.66 -4.30
C VAL A 40 7.19 5.83 -4.72
N ALA A 41 6.25 5.65 -3.79
CA ALA A 41 4.82 5.78 -4.07
C ALA A 41 4.46 7.21 -4.51
N ARG A 42 5.03 8.21 -3.85
CA ARG A 42 4.78 9.62 -4.21
C ARG A 42 5.27 9.97 -5.61
N GLN A 43 6.37 9.37 -6.04
CA GLN A 43 6.92 9.58 -7.40
C GLN A 43 6.06 8.95 -8.49
N ALA A 44 5.20 7.99 -8.16
CA ALA A 44 4.38 7.30 -9.14
C ALA A 44 3.22 8.15 -9.67
N GLY A 45 2.79 9.18 -8.93
CA GLY A 45 1.74 10.10 -9.38
C GLY A 45 0.33 9.58 -9.16
N PHE A 46 0.07 8.92 -8.03
CA PHE A 46 -1.28 8.52 -7.67
C PHE A 46 -2.17 9.72 -7.38
N ASP A 47 -3.45 9.61 -7.74
CA ASP A 47 -4.45 10.65 -7.42
C ASP A 47 -4.80 10.67 -5.94
N GLN A 48 -4.68 9.52 -5.28
CA GLN A 48 -4.85 9.36 -3.84
C GLN A 48 -3.83 8.35 -3.35
N LEU A 49 -3.23 8.59 -2.20
CA LEU A 49 -2.31 7.66 -1.56
C LEU A 49 -2.82 7.36 -0.16
N ILE A 50 -3.20 6.11 0.09
CA ILE A 50 -3.68 5.63 1.39
C ILE A 50 -2.55 4.87 2.07
N LEU A 51 -2.34 5.16 3.35
CA LEU A 51 -1.38 4.45 4.19
C LEU A 51 -2.12 3.85 5.38
N THR A 52 -2.05 2.53 5.55
CA THR A 52 -2.57 1.90 6.75
C THR A 52 -1.48 1.77 7.80
N LEU A 53 -1.78 2.17 9.02
CA LEU A 53 -0.91 2.04 10.19
C LEU A 53 -1.64 1.31 11.29
N GLY A 54 -0.92 0.67 12.17
CA GLY A 54 -1.46 -0.03 13.33
C GLY A 54 -0.89 0.50 14.63
N GLY A 55 -0.40 -0.38 15.49
CA GLY A 55 0.14 -0.01 16.79
C GLY A 55 1.33 0.93 16.76
N ALA A 56 2.04 1.01 15.62
CA ALA A 56 3.17 1.92 15.45
C ALA A 56 2.76 3.30 14.93
N ALA A 57 1.46 3.60 14.81
CA ALA A 57 0.99 4.84 14.18
C ALA A 57 1.57 6.09 14.83
N SER A 58 1.56 6.17 16.17
CA SER A 58 2.10 7.34 16.88
C SER A 58 3.60 7.53 16.63
N ALA A 59 4.36 6.42 16.66
CA ALA A 59 5.81 6.46 16.42
C ALA A 59 6.12 6.87 14.98
N VAL A 60 5.36 6.37 14.02
CA VAL A 60 5.52 6.74 12.60
C VAL A 60 5.21 8.22 12.38
N ARG A 61 4.10 8.71 12.95
CA ARG A 61 3.73 10.13 12.83
C ARG A 61 4.77 11.07 13.46
N ALA A 62 5.42 10.61 14.53
CA ALA A 62 6.47 11.39 15.18
C ALA A 62 7.78 11.40 14.37
N ALA A 63 8.04 10.34 13.60
CA ALA A 63 9.32 10.13 12.94
C ALA A 63 9.36 10.65 11.49
N MET A 64 8.22 10.86 10.84
CA MET A 64 8.21 11.26 9.43
C MET A 64 6.98 12.10 9.08
N ALA A 65 7.13 12.91 8.03
CA ALA A 65 6.03 13.69 7.46
C ALA A 65 5.14 12.77 6.61
N LEU A 66 3.83 12.84 6.83
CA LEU A 66 2.84 12.05 6.11
C LEU A 66 1.93 12.93 5.24
N ASP A 67 2.41 14.13 4.88
CA ASP A 67 1.66 15.09 4.08
C ASP A 67 1.26 14.46 2.73
N GLY A 68 0.05 14.74 2.28
CA GLY A 68 -0.46 14.20 1.03
C GLY A 68 -0.86 12.73 1.09
N THR A 69 -0.79 12.12 2.27
CA THR A 69 -1.14 10.72 2.49
C THR A 69 -2.40 10.64 3.35
N ASP A 70 -3.37 9.85 2.89
CA ASP A 70 -4.58 9.56 3.66
C ASP A 70 -4.27 8.42 4.63
N VAL A 71 -4.01 8.76 5.89
CA VAL A 71 -3.60 7.79 6.91
C VAL A 71 -4.82 7.16 7.56
N VAL A 72 -4.85 5.84 7.59
CA VAL A 72 -5.92 5.07 8.22
C VAL A 72 -5.30 4.19 9.29
N VAL A 73 -5.75 4.32 10.52
CA VAL A 73 -5.28 3.49 11.63
C VAL A 73 -6.17 2.25 11.73
N VAL A 74 -5.53 1.08 11.68
CA VAL A 74 -6.21 -0.21 11.76
C VAL A 74 -6.07 -0.72 13.19
N GLU A 75 -7.18 -0.86 13.89
CA GLU A 75 -7.18 -1.28 15.29
C GLU A 75 -7.00 -2.79 15.44
N ASP A 76 -7.50 -3.57 14.49
CA ASP A 76 -7.53 -5.03 14.56
C ASP A 76 -6.47 -5.67 13.65
N VAL A 77 -5.20 -5.38 13.96
CA VAL A 77 -4.05 -5.90 13.18
C VAL A 77 -3.89 -7.41 13.29
N GLU A 78 -4.52 -8.04 14.28
CA GLU A 78 -4.46 -9.50 14.48
C GLU A 78 -5.19 -10.26 13.38
N ARG A 79 -6.09 -9.60 12.66
CA ARG A 79 -6.77 -10.20 11.52
C ARG A 79 -5.94 -10.17 10.23
N GLY A 80 -4.71 -9.71 10.30
CA GLY A 80 -3.75 -9.75 9.21
C GLY A 80 -3.94 -8.68 8.14
N CYS A 81 -3.25 -8.83 7.03
CA CYS A 81 -3.25 -7.87 5.92
C CYS A 81 -4.65 -7.67 5.31
N ALA A 82 -5.48 -8.71 5.31
CA ALA A 82 -6.83 -8.62 4.76
C ALA A 82 -7.69 -7.58 5.50
N ALA A 83 -7.54 -7.46 6.81
CA ALA A 83 -8.25 -6.45 7.59
C ALA A 83 -7.78 -5.04 7.23
N SER A 84 -6.48 -4.86 7.06
CA SER A 84 -5.91 -3.57 6.64
C SER A 84 -6.38 -3.19 5.24
N LEU A 85 -6.40 -4.13 4.32
CA LEU A 85 -6.88 -3.90 2.96
C LEU A 85 -8.36 -3.50 2.96
N ARG A 86 -9.19 -4.18 3.75
CA ARG A 86 -10.62 -3.88 3.84
C ARG A 86 -10.87 -2.45 4.32
N VAL A 87 -10.15 -2.02 5.35
CA VAL A 87 -10.25 -0.66 5.87
C VAL A 87 -9.79 0.36 4.82
N ALA A 88 -8.71 0.06 4.10
CA ALA A 88 -8.21 0.92 3.02
C ALA A 88 -9.22 1.05 1.88
N LEU A 89 -9.84 -0.07 1.46
CA LEU A 89 -10.83 -0.07 0.38
C LEU A 89 -12.00 0.85 0.68
N ALA A 90 -12.42 0.94 1.94
CA ALA A 90 -13.50 1.84 2.36
C ALA A 90 -13.13 3.33 2.21
N ARG A 91 -11.86 3.65 2.10
CA ARG A 91 -11.35 5.03 1.96
C ARG A 91 -11.03 5.40 0.52
N VAL A 92 -11.06 4.45 -0.40
CA VAL A 92 -10.76 4.70 -1.80
C VAL A 92 -11.80 5.66 -2.39
N HIS A 93 -11.32 6.67 -3.10
CA HIS A 93 -12.18 7.68 -3.71
C HIS A 93 -13.22 7.01 -4.62
N PRO A 94 -14.50 7.45 -4.58
CA PRO A 94 -15.57 6.81 -5.38
C PRO A 94 -15.31 6.79 -6.88
N ARG A 95 -14.52 7.72 -7.39
CA ARG A 95 -14.16 7.80 -8.82
C ARG A 95 -12.94 6.98 -9.21
N ALA A 96 -12.24 6.38 -8.24
CA ALA A 96 -11.07 5.57 -8.56
C ALA A 96 -11.49 4.31 -9.32
N THR A 97 -10.80 4.02 -10.41
CA THR A 97 -11.06 2.81 -11.22
C THR A 97 -10.42 1.57 -10.63
N GLY A 98 -9.48 1.76 -9.73
CA GLY A 98 -8.79 0.66 -9.05
C GLY A 98 -7.70 1.15 -8.12
N ILE A 99 -6.98 0.20 -7.56
CA ILE A 99 -5.87 0.46 -6.64
C ILE A 99 -4.59 -0.23 -7.11
N VAL A 100 -3.46 0.36 -6.74
CA VAL A 100 -2.17 -0.31 -6.75
C VAL A 100 -1.80 -0.61 -5.31
N LEU A 101 -1.70 -1.89 -4.97
CA LEU A 101 -1.44 -2.36 -3.62
C LEU A 101 0.06 -2.58 -3.41
N MET A 102 0.61 -1.91 -2.41
CA MET A 102 2.02 -1.98 -2.03
C MET A 102 2.14 -2.40 -0.58
N LEU A 103 3.25 -3.05 -0.25
CA LEU A 103 3.61 -3.33 1.13
C LEU A 103 4.59 -2.28 1.64
N GLY A 104 4.41 -1.81 2.86
CA GLY A 104 5.22 -0.74 3.45
C GLY A 104 6.67 -1.12 3.76
N ALA A 105 7.02 -2.40 3.59
CA ALA A 105 8.35 -2.94 3.84
C ALA A 105 9.11 -3.29 2.55
N GLN A 106 8.74 -2.70 1.42
CA GLN A 106 9.37 -2.98 0.12
C GLN A 106 9.93 -1.68 -0.51
N PRO A 107 10.96 -1.08 0.11
CA PRO A 107 11.49 0.20 -0.34
C PRO A 107 12.27 0.12 -1.65
N GLN A 108 12.62 -1.09 -2.12
CA GLN A 108 13.38 -1.29 -3.35
C GLN A 108 12.53 -1.38 -4.62
N VAL A 109 11.20 -1.28 -4.51
CA VAL A 109 10.33 -1.23 -5.69
C VAL A 109 10.64 0.04 -6.48
N ALA A 110 10.87 -0.09 -7.79
CA ALA A 110 11.22 1.05 -8.62
C ALA A 110 9.99 1.91 -8.95
N PRO A 111 10.11 3.24 -8.93
CA PRO A 111 9.01 4.12 -9.37
C PRO A 111 8.51 3.80 -10.78
N ALA A 112 9.41 3.39 -11.69
CA ALA A 112 9.04 2.99 -13.04
C ALA A 112 8.09 1.80 -13.07
N THR A 113 8.24 0.85 -12.14
CA THR A 113 7.34 -0.30 -12.00
C THR A 113 5.92 0.17 -11.66
N LEU A 114 5.79 1.08 -10.71
CA LEU A 114 4.49 1.64 -10.33
C LEU A 114 3.85 2.39 -11.49
N ARG A 115 4.61 3.22 -12.20
CA ARG A 115 4.09 3.97 -13.35
C ARG A 115 3.59 3.03 -14.44
N ARG A 116 4.31 1.93 -14.70
CA ARG A 116 3.88 0.94 -15.68
C ARG A 116 2.57 0.28 -15.28
N ILE A 117 2.40 -0.06 -14.02
CA ILE A 117 1.15 -0.65 -13.50
C ILE A 117 0.00 0.36 -13.65
N ILE A 118 0.24 1.63 -13.37
CA ILE A 118 -0.76 2.68 -13.52
C ILE A 118 -1.20 2.80 -14.99
N ASP A 119 -0.27 2.69 -15.92
CA ASP A 119 -0.56 2.82 -17.35
C ASP A 119 -1.32 1.62 -17.91
N VAL A 120 -0.95 0.40 -17.48
CA VAL A 120 -1.43 -0.85 -18.10
C VAL A 120 -2.55 -1.51 -17.29
N GLY A 121 -2.51 -1.36 -15.97
CA GLY A 121 -3.46 -1.98 -15.04
C GLY A 121 -4.92 -1.77 -15.40
N PRO A 122 -5.36 -0.53 -15.71
CA PRO A 122 -6.77 -0.26 -15.99
C PRO A 122 -7.38 -1.08 -17.14
N ALA A 123 -6.56 -1.70 -17.98
CA ALA A 123 -7.02 -2.57 -19.06
C ALA A 123 -7.35 -4.00 -18.57
N THR A 124 -7.06 -4.32 -17.31
CA THR A 124 -7.28 -5.67 -16.74
C THR A 124 -7.99 -5.57 -15.39
N GLU A 125 -8.50 -6.71 -14.91
CA GLU A 125 -9.08 -6.76 -13.57
C GLU A 125 -8.02 -6.90 -12.48
N ILE A 126 -7.00 -7.71 -12.74
CA ILE A 126 -5.91 -7.98 -11.80
C ILE A 126 -4.59 -8.02 -12.56
N MET A 127 -3.57 -7.40 -11.99
CA MET A 127 -2.21 -7.49 -12.51
C MET A 127 -1.25 -7.72 -11.34
N VAL A 128 -0.31 -8.62 -11.53
CA VAL A 128 0.73 -8.92 -10.54
C VAL A 128 2.10 -8.70 -11.17
N CYS A 129 3.10 -8.50 -10.34
CA CYS A 129 4.48 -8.40 -10.78
C CYS A 129 5.15 -9.77 -10.69
N ARG A 130 5.93 -10.10 -11.72
CA ARG A 130 6.74 -11.30 -11.74
C ARG A 130 8.20 -10.92 -11.57
N TYR A 131 8.83 -11.49 -10.57
CA TYR A 131 10.24 -11.34 -10.29
C TYR A 131 10.96 -12.66 -10.51
N ALA A 132 12.29 -12.66 -10.44
CA ALA A 132 13.08 -13.88 -10.63
C ALA A 132 12.74 -14.98 -9.61
N ASP A 133 12.32 -14.58 -8.41
CA ASP A 133 11.99 -15.48 -7.31
C ASP A 133 10.49 -15.73 -7.14
N GLY A 134 9.65 -15.25 -8.06
CA GLY A 134 8.22 -15.49 -8.03
C GLY A 134 7.36 -14.25 -8.25
N VAL A 135 6.10 -14.37 -7.86
CA VAL A 135 5.12 -13.29 -7.96
C VAL A 135 5.12 -12.45 -6.68
N GLY A 136 5.03 -11.14 -6.81
CA GLY A 136 5.02 -10.26 -5.65
C GLY A 136 4.39 -8.91 -5.95
N HIS A 137 4.23 -8.13 -4.88
CA HIS A 137 3.74 -6.75 -4.97
C HIS A 137 4.73 -5.87 -5.74
N PRO A 138 4.25 -4.76 -6.33
CA PRO A 138 2.89 -4.22 -6.26
C PRO A 138 1.88 -5.02 -7.11
N PHE A 139 0.61 -4.97 -6.70
CA PHE A 139 -0.50 -5.55 -7.45
C PHE A 139 -1.46 -4.46 -7.91
N TRP A 140 -2.06 -4.63 -9.07
CA TRP A 140 -3.20 -3.85 -9.52
C TRP A 140 -4.48 -4.63 -9.30
N PHE A 141 -5.49 -3.94 -8.75
CA PHE A 141 -6.85 -4.48 -8.63
C PHE A 141 -7.85 -3.45 -9.16
N SER A 142 -8.62 -3.84 -10.16
CA SER A 142 -9.74 -3.04 -10.64
C SER A 142 -10.83 -2.93 -9.56
N ARG A 143 -11.57 -1.83 -9.58
CA ARG A 143 -12.74 -1.67 -8.71
C ARG A 143 -13.71 -2.85 -8.83
N THR A 144 -13.80 -3.49 -9.99
CA THR A 144 -14.69 -4.63 -10.23
C THR A 144 -14.42 -5.81 -9.28
N VAL A 145 -13.22 -5.92 -8.72
CA VAL A 145 -12.85 -7.01 -7.80
C VAL A 145 -12.80 -6.58 -6.32
N PHE A 146 -13.16 -5.34 -6.00
CA PHE A 146 -13.11 -4.85 -4.61
C PHE A 146 -13.99 -5.67 -3.66
N GLY A 147 -15.16 -6.11 -4.11
CA GLY A 147 -16.04 -6.95 -3.30
C GLY A 147 -15.38 -8.28 -2.91
N GLU A 148 -14.63 -8.87 -3.81
CA GLU A 148 -13.91 -10.11 -3.56
C GLU A 148 -12.71 -9.89 -2.63
N LEU A 149 -11.99 -8.79 -2.81
CA LEU A 149 -10.89 -8.41 -1.92
C LEU A 149 -11.38 -8.22 -0.49
N ALA A 150 -12.56 -7.62 -0.32
CA ALA A 150 -13.14 -7.38 1.00
C ALA A 150 -13.54 -8.66 1.73
N ARG A 151 -13.62 -9.80 1.03
CA ARG A 151 -13.94 -11.10 1.61
C ARG A 151 -12.72 -11.92 2.01
N LEU A 152 -11.51 -11.45 1.71
CA LEU A 152 -10.29 -12.14 2.10
C LEU A 152 -10.14 -12.16 3.63
N HIS A 153 -9.46 -13.19 4.13
CA HIS A 153 -9.21 -13.38 5.55
C HIS A 153 -7.74 -13.68 5.83
N GLY A 154 -7.22 -13.14 6.92
CA GLY A 154 -5.85 -13.37 7.37
C GLY A 154 -4.82 -12.73 6.44
N ASP A 155 -3.67 -13.38 6.32
CA ASP A 155 -2.56 -12.92 5.49
C ASP A 155 -2.50 -13.60 4.13
N LYS A 156 -3.40 -14.53 3.87
CA LYS A 156 -3.42 -15.29 2.62
C LYS A 156 -4.18 -14.53 1.55
N GLY A 157 -3.62 -14.52 0.37
CA GLY A 157 -4.27 -13.95 -0.80
C GLY A 157 -4.06 -12.46 -1.03
N VAL A 158 -3.22 -11.81 -0.19
CA VAL A 158 -2.88 -10.39 -0.35
C VAL A 158 -1.40 -10.22 -0.64
#